data_d97f5a94a33e9fa7cb706172abaf65e2
#
_entry.id   d97f5a94a33e9fa7cb706172abaf65e2
#
_cell.length_a   1.000
_cell.length_b   1.000
_cell.length_c   1.000
_cell.angle_alpha   90.00
_cell.angle_beta   90.00
_cell.angle_gamma   90.00
#
_symmetry.space_group_name_H-M   'P 1'
#
loop_
_entity.id
_entity.type
_entity.pdbx_description
1 polymer ?
#
loop_
_entity_poly.entity_id
_entity_poly.type
_entity_poly.pdbx_seq_one_letter_code
_entity_poly.pdbx_strand_id
1 'polypeptide(L)'
;MPERRGEQTAAPDSRQPFPASEWELPAGQKSADLVRAEQTAWRLAHIHFAWDINKALEFALLNTFAVPSISGLLDRTGEFKNRTLKRYDDTALLIREVLSSGLDSDRGKRAFARINDMHGRFRIANDDFLYVLSTFALSPIDWLDRFGRRGMTDTEQQHWFLYWREFGRRMGIASLPADIGAFRSFMIAFEKKRFAKAPSNRAVAQPTIDLLLHQYFVPPFLYPAGRTFVMALCPPHLVEALGYPAPSSTLRRITEGAMRLRRAILRWLPENARPTYFPFGKRTYPEGYNIEELGTFRLKRGAEQVE
;
A
#
# COMPACT_ATOMS: atom_id res chain seq x y z
N MET A 1 40.40 39.84 5.73
CA MET A 1 39.09 39.14 5.93
C MET A 1 39.18 37.83 5.20
N PRO A 2 39.21 36.66 5.87
CA PRO A 2 39.18 35.38 5.19
C PRO A 2 37.73 34.94 4.94
N GLU A 3 37.49 34.58 3.69
CA GLU A 3 36.24 33.96 3.20
C GLU A 3 35.95 32.67 3.93
N ARG A 4 34.75 32.53 4.51
CA ARG A 4 34.24 31.28 5.05
C ARG A 4 33.86 30.40 3.84
N ARG A 5 34.67 29.35 3.59
CA ARG A 5 34.28 28.24 2.74
C ARG A 5 33.10 27.54 3.42
N GLY A 6 31.97 27.50 2.72
CA GLY A 6 30.83 26.72 3.15
C GLY A 6 31.19 25.21 3.22
N GLU A 7 31.02 24.62 4.36
CA GLU A 7 31.03 23.17 4.54
C GLU A 7 29.89 22.60 3.71
N GLN A 8 30.23 22.01 2.57
CA GLN A 8 29.31 21.11 1.88
C GLN A 8 29.24 19.85 2.74
N THR A 9 28.16 19.70 3.51
CA THR A 9 27.82 18.42 4.15
C THR A 9 27.61 17.39 3.04
N ALA A 10 28.51 16.40 2.97
CA ALA A 10 28.37 15.25 2.08
C ALA A 10 27.01 14.59 2.29
N ALA A 11 26.33 14.24 1.21
CA ALA A 11 25.12 13.45 1.31
C ALA A 11 25.41 12.14 2.04
N PRO A 12 24.56 11.69 2.99
CA PRO A 12 24.80 10.46 3.74
C PRO A 12 24.89 9.27 2.78
N ASP A 13 25.82 8.35 3.06
CA ASP A 13 26.01 7.12 2.27
C ASP A 13 24.72 6.27 2.33
N SER A 14 24.09 6.10 1.18
CA SER A 14 22.83 5.39 1.02
C SER A 14 22.86 3.89 1.40
N ARG A 15 24.03 3.36 1.77
CA ARG A 15 24.26 1.95 2.11
C ARG A 15 24.26 1.68 3.61
N GLN A 16 24.23 2.70 4.46
CA GLN A 16 24.18 2.47 5.90
C GLN A 16 22.73 2.42 6.38
N PRO A 17 22.33 1.41 7.18
CA PRO A 17 21.04 1.41 7.83
C PRO A 17 20.96 2.63 8.75
N PHE A 18 19.80 3.30 8.76
CA PHE A 18 19.57 4.45 9.65
C PHE A 18 19.80 4.03 11.11
N PRO A 19 20.56 4.80 11.89
CA PRO A 19 20.85 4.44 13.28
C PRO A 19 19.54 4.38 14.10
N ALA A 20 19.45 3.37 14.97
CA ALA A 20 18.26 3.13 15.80
C ALA A 20 17.90 4.35 16.69
N SER A 21 18.88 5.18 17.05
CA SER A 21 18.70 6.39 17.86
C SER A 21 17.86 7.49 17.19
N GLU A 22 17.69 7.46 15.85
CA GLU A 22 16.87 8.44 15.14
C GLU A 22 15.35 8.17 15.30
N TRP A 23 14.98 7.03 15.86
CA TRP A 23 13.59 6.60 16.04
C TRP A 23 13.00 6.98 17.40
N GLU A 24 13.82 7.41 18.34
CA GLU A 24 13.44 7.75 19.71
C GLU A 24 13.22 9.26 19.92
N LEU A 25 12.93 10.02 18.88
CA LEU A 25 12.66 11.45 19.00
C LEU A 25 11.38 11.70 19.81
N PRO A 26 11.40 12.74 20.69
CA PRO A 26 10.21 13.15 21.42
C PRO A 26 9.03 13.42 20.48
N ALA A 27 7.81 13.12 20.94
CA ALA A 27 6.59 13.39 20.19
C ALA A 27 6.56 14.87 19.76
N GLY A 28 6.63 15.11 18.44
CA GLY A 28 6.57 16.44 17.85
C GLY A 28 7.84 16.91 17.12
N GLN A 29 9.00 16.26 17.26
CA GLN A 29 10.18 16.54 16.44
C GLN A 29 10.39 15.46 15.40
N LYS A 30 10.28 15.82 14.12
CA LYS A 30 10.67 14.96 12.99
C LYS A 30 12.16 15.09 12.74
N SER A 31 12.83 13.94 12.52
CA SER A 31 14.17 13.97 11.94
C SER A 31 14.11 14.55 10.52
N ALA A 32 15.22 15.17 10.08
CA ALA A 32 15.32 15.68 8.72
C ALA A 32 15.09 14.56 7.68
N ASP A 33 15.48 13.31 8.01
CA ASP A 33 15.29 12.16 7.14
C ASP A 33 13.83 11.74 7.03
N LEU A 34 13.06 11.83 8.12
CA LEU A 34 11.62 11.54 8.05
C LEU A 34 10.88 12.59 7.20
N VAL A 35 11.27 13.87 7.28
CA VAL A 35 10.72 14.91 6.42
C VAL A 35 11.02 14.60 4.95
N ARG A 36 12.27 14.21 4.63
CA ARG A 36 12.66 13.80 3.27
C ARG A 36 11.90 12.57 2.83
N ALA A 37 11.70 11.60 3.71
CA ALA A 37 10.93 10.38 3.42
C ALA A 37 9.48 10.68 3.07
N GLU A 38 8.80 11.56 3.81
CA GLU A 38 7.42 12.00 3.49
C GLU A 38 7.35 12.70 2.13
N GLN A 39 8.27 13.62 1.86
CA GLN A 39 8.34 14.34 0.58
C GLN A 39 8.60 13.38 -0.57
N THR A 40 9.52 12.43 -0.39
CA THR A 40 9.83 11.42 -1.40
C THR A 40 8.64 10.50 -1.64
N ALA A 41 8.01 9.98 -0.59
CA ALA A 41 6.84 9.11 -0.72
C ALA A 41 5.69 9.81 -1.45
N TRP A 42 5.43 11.08 -1.13
CA TRP A 42 4.45 11.89 -1.83
C TRP A 42 4.79 12.05 -3.32
N ARG A 43 6.05 12.40 -3.66
CA ARG A 43 6.50 12.58 -5.05
C ARG A 43 6.40 11.28 -5.85
N LEU A 44 6.83 10.16 -5.26
CA LEU A 44 6.74 8.86 -5.90
C LEU A 44 5.30 8.50 -6.20
N ALA A 45 4.39 8.66 -5.23
CA ALA A 45 3.00 8.24 -5.33
C ALA A 45 2.12 9.18 -6.16
N HIS A 46 2.49 10.45 -6.32
CA HIS A 46 1.63 11.42 -7.03
C HIS A 46 2.24 11.96 -8.32
N ILE A 47 3.56 11.97 -8.46
CA ILE A 47 4.23 12.53 -9.64
C ILE A 47 4.88 11.43 -10.49
N HIS A 48 5.90 10.76 -9.92
CA HIS A 48 6.76 9.88 -10.72
C HIS A 48 6.09 8.58 -11.13
N PHE A 49 5.36 7.94 -10.20
CA PHE A 49 4.84 6.58 -10.37
C PHE A 49 3.38 6.41 -9.93
N ALA A 50 2.57 7.46 -10.05
CA ALA A 50 1.20 7.46 -9.53
C ALA A 50 0.40 6.22 -9.94
N TRP A 51 0.38 5.87 -11.25
CA TRP A 51 -0.32 4.70 -11.73
C TRP A 51 0.33 3.40 -11.24
N ASP A 52 1.65 3.30 -11.33
CA ASP A 52 2.38 2.08 -10.98
C ASP A 52 2.28 1.76 -9.49
N ILE A 53 2.43 2.76 -8.62
CA ILE A 53 2.25 2.57 -7.17
C ILE A 53 0.82 2.16 -6.84
N ASN A 54 -0.18 2.82 -7.45
CA ASN A 54 -1.57 2.42 -7.23
C ASN A 54 -1.80 0.95 -7.63
N LYS A 55 -1.27 0.52 -8.80
CA LYS A 55 -1.36 -0.88 -9.23
C LYS A 55 -0.64 -1.83 -8.28
N ALA A 56 0.56 -1.49 -7.86
CA ALA A 56 1.32 -2.29 -6.90
C ALA A 56 0.55 -2.50 -5.59
N LEU A 57 -0.11 -1.45 -5.08
CA LEU A 57 -0.93 -1.52 -3.87
C LEU A 57 -2.21 -2.34 -4.08
N GLU A 58 -2.82 -2.31 -5.27
CA GLU A 58 -3.94 -3.19 -5.62
C GLU A 58 -3.51 -4.67 -5.61
N PHE A 59 -2.32 -4.99 -6.15
CA PHE A 59 -1.76 -6.35 -6.05
C PHE A 59 -1.34 -6.71 -4.63
N ALA A 60 -0.87 -5.74 -3.83
CA ALA A 60 -0.60 -5.93 -2.41
C ALA A 60 -1.83 -6.41 -1.63
N LEU A 61 -3.03 -5.91 -1.96
CA LEU A 61 -4.27 -6.42 -1.37
C LEU A 61 -4.49 -7.91 -1.67
N LEU A 62 -4.20 -8.37 -2.88
CA LEU A 62 -4.34 -9.77 -3.23
C LEU A 62 -3.40 -10.66 -2.41
N ASN A 63 -2.18 -10.20 -2.11
CA ASN A 63 -1.26 -10.90 -1.22
C ASN A 63 -1.88 -11.06 0.18
N THR A 64 -2.48 -10.01 0.73
CA THR A 64 -3.11 -10.08 2.05
C THR A 64 -4.30 -11.05 2.10
N PHE A 65 -5.05 -11.17 1.00
CA PHE A 65 -6.18 -12.09 0.89
C PHE A 65 -5.77 -13.57 0.83
N ALA A 66 -4.51 -13.87 0.53
CA ALA A 66 -3.99 -15.23 0.54
C ALA A 66 -3.72 -15.79 1.96
N VAL A 67 -3.86 -14.95 2.99
CA VAL A 67 -3.67 -15.30 4.40
C VAL A 67 -5.02 -15.60 5.05
N PRO A 68 -5.35 -16.84 5.43
CA PRO A 68 -6.68 -17.19 5.96
C PRO A 68 -7.10 -16.44 7.22
N SER A 69 -6.15 -16.05 8.09
CA SER A 69 -6.46 -15.21 9.26
C SER A 69 -6.97 -13.83 8.87
N ILE A 70 -6.38 -13.24 7.83
CA ILE A 70 -6.75 -11.93 7.30
C ILE A 70 -8.04 -12.03 6.49
N SER A 71 -8.05 -12.89 5.46
CA SER A 71 -9.22 -13.05 4.58
C SER A 71 -10.47 -13.49 5.33
N GLY A 72 -10.33 -14.40 6.31
CA GLY A 72 -11.43 -14.87 7.13
C GLY A 72 -12.02 -13.76 8.02
N LEU A 73 -11.19 -12.83 8.52
CA LEU A 73 -11.67 -11.65 9.21
C LEU A 73 -12.45 -10.74 8.25
N LEU A 74 -11.87 -10.44 7.08
CA LEU A 74 -12.47 -9.56 6.08
C LEU A 74 -13.80 -10.12 5.54
N ASP A 75 -13.86 -11.43 5.30
CA ASP A 75 -15.08 -12.13 4.84
C ASP A 75 -16.21 -12.03 5.87
N ARG A 76 -15.89 -12.25 7.16
CA ARG A 76 -16.88 -12.12 8.26
C ARG A 76 -17.45 -10.71 8.39
N THR A 77 -16.71 -9.67 8.01
CA THR A 77 -17.27 -8.29 8.00
C THR A 77 -18.32 -8.09 6.91
N GLY A 78 -18.33 -8.91 5.87
CA GLY A 78 -19.21 -8.80 4.71
C GLY A 78 -18.95 -7.59 3.81
N GLU A 79 -17.98 -6.71 4.15
CA GLU A 79 -17.77 -5.44 3.44
C GLU A 79 -17.31 -5.64 2.00
N PHE A 80 -16.37 -6.57 1.77
CA PHE A 80 -15.90 -6.89 0.42
C PHE A 80 -16.95 -7.58 -0.45
N LYS A 81 -17.96 -8.20 0.16
CA LYS A 81 -19.06 -8.84 -0.56
C LYS A 81 -20.20 -7.86 -0.87
N ASN A 82 -20.58 -7.05 0.10
CA ASN A 82 -21.79 -6.24 0.04
C ASN A 82 -21.54 -4.78 -0.36
N ARG A 83 -20.35 -4.25 -0.07
CA ARG A 83 -19.99 -2.83 -0.27
C ARG A 83 -18.55 -2.67 -0.75
N THR A 84 -18.15 -3.49 -1.72
CA THR A 84 -16.76 -3.59 -2.22
C THR A 84 -16.15 -2.23 -2.58
N LEU A 85 -16.88 -1.40 -3.35
CA LEU A 85 -16.41 -0.07 -3.75
C LEU A 85 -16.15 0.81 -2.52
N LYS A 86 -17.11 0.87 -1.60
CA LYS A 86 -16.95 1.67 -0.38
C LYS A 86 -15.75 1.19 0.45
N ARG A 87 -15.60 -0.12 0.63
CA ARG A 87 -14.48 -0.70 1.39
C ARG A 87 -13.12 -0.38 0.75
N TYR A 88 -13.05 -0.42 -0.57
CA TYR A 88 -11.87 -0.04 -1.34
C TYR A 88 -11.58 1.45 -1.19
N ASP A 89 -12.57 2.31 -1.43
CA ASP A 89 -12.45 3.76 -1.34
C ASP A 89 -12.06 4.21 0.07
N ASP A 90 -12.68 3.68 1.12
CA ASP A 90 -12.35 4.02 2.52
C ASP A 90 -10.87 3.78 2.84
N THR A 91 -10.32 2.65 2.38
CA THR A 91 -8.91 2.33 2.59
C THR A 91 -8.01 3.29 1.81
N ALA A 92 -8.31 3.48 0.52
CA ALA A 92 -7.54 4.35 -0.34
C ALA A 92 -7.57 5.81 0.16
N LEU A 93 -8.73 6.28 0.65
CA LEU A 93 -8.89 7.62 1.20
C LEU A 93 -8.09 7.81 2.48
N LEU A 94 -8.15 6.88 3.44
CA LEU A 94 -7.39 6.97 4.69
C LEU A 94 -5.87 6.98 4.44
N ILE A 95 -5.38 6.12 3.55
CA ILE A 95 -3.96 6.11 3.18
C ILE A 95 -3.59 7.43 2.48
N ARG A 96 -4.44 7.92 1.56
CA ARG A 96 -4.22 9.18 0.87
C ARG A 96 -4.20 10.37 1.81
N GLU A 97 -5.07 10.40 2.83
CA GLU A 97 -5.06 11.48 3.84
C GLU A 97 -3.69 11.59 4.51
N VAL A 98 -3.12 10.46 4.94
CA VAL A 98 -1.79 10.45 5.55
C VAL A 98 -0.70 10.84 4.55
N LEU A 99 -0.74 10.24 3.35
CA LEU A 99 0.30 10.43 2.34
C LEU A 99 0.31 11.86 1.77
N SER A 100 -0.86 12.48 1.59
CA SER A 100 -0.98 13.81 1.00
C SER A 100 -0.84 14.95 2.00
N SER A 101 -1.25 14.74 3.25
CA SER A 101 -1.22 15.77 4.28
C SER A 101 0.01 15.69 5.19
N GLY A 102 0.68 14.54 5.21
CA GLY A 102 1.81 14.25 6.08
C GLY A 102 1.41 13.56 7.40
N LEU A 103 2.36 12.79 7.93
CA LEU A 103 2.16 11.93 9.10
C LEU A 103 1.71 12.69 10.36
N ASP A 104 2.20 13.93 10.59
CA ASP A 104 1.93 14.73 11.79
C ASP A 104 0.93 15.86 11.59
N SER A 105 0.39 16.02 10.39
CA SER A 105 -0.67 16.99 10.14
C SER A 105 -1.94 16.61 10.92
N ASP A 106 -2.84 17.54 11.15
CA ASP A 106 -4.11 17.27 11.82
C ASP A 106 -4.92 16.22 11.04
N ARG A 107 -4.92 16.28 9.71
CA ARG A 107 -5.58 15.29 8.87
C ARG A 107 -4.92 13.91 8.96
N GLY A 108 -3.58 13.85 8.95
CA GLY A 108 -2.84 12.60 9.13
C GLY A 108 -3.10 11.96 10.50
N LYS A 109 -3.06 12.75 11.58
CA LYS A 109 -3.38 12.28 12.93
C LYS A 109 -4.81 11.76 13.04
N ARG A 110 -5.79 12.45 12.47
CA ARG A 110 -7.19 12.01 12.43
C ARG A 110 -7.34 10.71 11.63
N ALA A 111 -6.63 10.59 10.50
CA ALA A 111 -6.64 9.36 9.70
C ALA A 111 -6.05 8.18 10.49
N PHE A 112 -4.91 8.36 11.20
CA PHE A 112 -4.36 7.31 12.08
C PHE A 112 -5.30 6.95 13.22
N ALA A 113 -5.90 7.94 13.89
CA ALA A 113 -6.88 7.69 14.94
C ALA A 113 -8.05 6.85 14.41
N ARG A 114 -8.52 7.15 13.18
CA ARG A 114 -9.59 6.39 12.54
C ARG A 114 -9.16 4.97 12.16
N ILE A 115 -7.96 4.81 11.57
CA ILE A 115 -7.40 3.50 11.25
C ILE A 115 -7.29 2.64 12.52
N ASN A 116 -6.72 3.20 13.57
CA ASN A 116 -6.49 2.48 14.83
C ASN A 116 -7.81 2.15 15.57
N ASP A 117 -8.81 3.05 15.56
CA ASP A 117 -10.14 2.75 16.10
C ASP A 117 -10.78 1.55 15.38
N MET A 118 -10.74 1.51 14.07
CA MET A 118 -11.32 0.40 13.32
C MET A 118 -10.60 -0.92 13.57
N HIS A 119 -9.28 -0.91 13.58
CA HIS A 119 -8.48 -2.11 13.80
C HIS A 119 -8.56 -2.60 15.23
N GLY A 120 -8.62 -1.71 16.21
CA GLY A 120 -8.76 -2.03 17.63
C GLY A 120 -10.05 -2.77 18.01
N ARG A 121 -11.04 -2.81 17.12
CA ARG A 121 -12.28 -3.57 17.31
C ARG A 121 -12.13 -5.07 17.06
N PHE A 122 -10.98 -5.49 16.52
CA PHE A 122 -10.71 -6.87 16.17
C PHE A 122 -9.45 -7.39 16.84
N ARG A 123 -9.41 -8.68 17.12
CA ARG A 123 -8.18 -9.34 17.55
C ARG A 123 -7.36 -9.72 16.31
N ILE A 124 -6.44 -8.84 15.95
CA ILE A 124 -5.53 -9.04 14.81
C ILE A 124 -4.14 -9.33 15.37
N ALA A 125 -3.50 -10.39 14.90
CA ALA A 125 -2.14 -10.71 15.30
C ALA A 125 -1.16 -9.65 14.77
N ASN A 126 -0.14 -9.32 15.58
CA ASN A 126 0.90 -8.37 15.16
C ASN A 126 1.57 -8.77 13.85
N ASP A 127 1.83 -10.05 13.68
CA ASP A 127 2.46 -10.57 12.45
C ASP A 127 1.57 -10.36 11.21
N ASP A 128 0.24 -10.42 11.34
CA ASP A 128 -0.69 -10.13 10.25
C ASP A 128 -0.62 -8.63 9.88
N PHE A 129 -0.56 -7.72 10.86
CA PHE A 129 -0.34 -6.30 10.63
C PHE A 129 1.01 -6.03 9.97
N LEU A 130 2.07 -6.63 10.50
CA LEU A 130 3.43 -6.48 9.98
C LEU A 130 3.52 -6.98 8.54
N TYR A 131 2.83 -8.10 8.24
CA TYR A 131 2.75 -8.62 6.88
C TYR A 131 2.04 -7.65 5.92
N VAL A 132 0.87 -7.15 6.30
CA VAL A 132 0.15 -6.15 5.49
C VAL A 132 1.04 -4.94 5.25
N LEU A 133 1.70 -4.41 6.28
CA LEU A 133 2.63 -3.30 6.14
C LEU A 133 3.79 -3.63 5.18
N SER A 134 4.33 -4.86 5.25
CA SER A 134 5.42 -5.28 4.35
C SER A 134 4.99 -5.27 2.89
N THR A 135 3.74 -5.65 2.59
CA THR A 135 3.24 -5.59 1.22
C THR A 135 3.13 -4.16 0.71
N PHE A 136 2.72 -3.20 1.54
CA PHE A 136 2.68 -1.77 1.17
C PHE A 136 4.07 -1.19 0.93
N ALA A 137 5.05 -1.60 1.73
CA ALA A 137 6.43 -1.13 1.59
C ALA A 137 7.15 -1.76 0.39
N LEU A 138 7.00 -3.06 0.16
CA LEU A 138 7.82 -3.80 -0.79
C LEU A 138 7.17 -3.99 -2.16
N SER A 139 5.83 -4.16 -2.24
CA SER A 139 5.18 -4.38 -3.54
C SER A 139 5.40 -3.24 -4.55
N PRO A 140 5.40 -1.95 -4.18
CA PRO A 140 5.74 -0.89 -5.11
C PRO A 140 7.18 -0.94 -5.61
N ILE A 141 8.15 -1.31 -4.77
CA ILE A 141 9.55 -1.49 -5.18
C ILE A 141 9.62 -2.59 -6.23
N ASP A 142 9.08 -3.78 -5.92
CA ASP A 142 9.12 -4.95 -6.79
C ASP A 142 8.35 -4.74 -8.10
N TRP A 143 7.23 -4.03 -8.04
CA TRP A 143 6.45 -3.67 -9.23
C TRP A 143 7.23 -2.74 -10.16
N LEU A 144 7.84 -1.70 -9.61
CA LEU A 144 8.60 -0.73 -10.39
C LEU A 144 9.85 -1.36 -11.02
N ASP A 145 10.52 -2.26 -10.32
CA ASP A 145 11.65 -3.00 -10.88
C ASP A 145 11.25 -3.87 -12.07
N ARG A 146 10.05 -4.47 -12.03
CA ARG A 146 9.54 -5.31 -13.11
C ARG A 146 8.90 -4.51 -14.25
N PHE A 147 8.05 -3.54 -13.94
CA PHE A 147 7.09 -2.96 -14.87
C PHE A 147 7.10 -1.44 -14.92
N GLY A 148 7.71 -0.76 -13.97
CA GLY A 148 7.81 0.68 -13.92
C GLY A 148 8.70 1.23 -15.05
N ARG A 149 8.51 2.48 -15.39
CA ARG A 149 9.40 3.21 -16.33
C ARG A 149 10.88 3.04 -15.94
N ARG A 150 11.16 3.14 -14.64
CA ARG A 150 12.42 2.79 -13.96
C ARG A 150 12.12 2.19 -12.59
N GLY A 151 13.08 1.56 -11.96
CA GLY A 151 13.02 1.25 -10.55
C GLY A 151 13.14 2.51 -9.68
N MET A 152 12.88 2.38 -8.39
CA MET A 152 13.27 3.38 -7.41
C MET A 152 14.80 3.39 -7.26
N THR A 153 15.41 4.55 -7.12
CA THR A 153 16.81 4.66 -6.70
C THR A 153 16.98 4.16 -5.27
N ASP A 154 18.21 3.84 -4.85
CA ASP A 154 18.48 3.38 -3.49
C ASP A 154 17.97 4.37 -2.43
N THR A 155 18.18 5.66 -2.65
CA THR A 155 17.66 6.73 -1.77
C THR A 155 16.13 6.77 -1.75
N GLU A 156 15.47 6.62 -2.91
CA GLU A 156 14.00 6.55 -2.97
C GLU A 156 13.46 5.32 -2.24
N GLN A 157 14.12 4.16 -2.37
CA GLN A 157 13.75 2.94 -1.65
C GLN A 157 13.88 3.12 -0.13
N GLN A 158 15.01 3.72 0.34
CA GLN A 158 15.21 3.98 1.76
C GLN A 158 14.17 4.96 2.32
N HIS A 159 13.90 6.05 1.65
CA HIS A 159 12.88 7.02 2.08
C HIS A 159 11.46 6.40 2.04
N TRP A 160 11.14 5.61 1.01
CA TRP A 160 9.87 4.88 0.92
C TRP A 160 9.70 3.89 2.06
N PHE A 161 10.75 3.12 2.35
CA PHE A 161 10.78 2.19 3.49
C PHE A 161 10.61 2.92 4.82
N LEU A 162 11.37 4.01 5.02
CA LEU A 162 11.30 4.81 6.22
C LEU A 162 9.89 5.37 6.46
N TYR A 163 9.25 5.87 5.42
CA TYR A 163 7.87 6.34 5.49
C TYR A 163 6.91 5.24 5.96
N TRP A 164 6.95 4.06 5.35
CA TRP A 164 6.06 2.96 5.71
C TRP A 164 6.38 2.35 7.08
N ARG A 165 7.64 2.30 7.46
CA ARG A 165 8.05 1.89 8.80
C ARG A 165 7.49 2.82 9.87
N GLU A 166 7.56 4.13 9.66
CA GLU A 166 6.97 5.13 10.56
C GLU A 166 5.43 5.06 10.55
N PHE A 167 4.82 4.79 9.40
CA PHE A 167 3.38 4.54 9.31
C PHE A 167 2.98 3.36 10.22
N GLY A 168 3.73 2.26 10.14
CA GLY A 168 3.51 1.08 11.00
C GLY A 168 3.68 1.38 12.49
N ARG A 169 4.69 2.18 12.86
CA ARG A 169 4.91 2.62 14.25
C ARG A 169 3.69 3.37 14.79
N ARG A 170 3.09 4.24 13.98
CA ARG A 170 1.86 4.99 14.36
C ARG A 170 0.62 4.14 14.42
N MET A 171 0.61 3.02 13.73
CA MET A 171 -0.43 1.98 13.90
C MET A 171 -0.21 1.10 15.13
N GLY A 172 0.88 1.28 15.89
CA GLY A 172 1.21 0.46 17.05
C GLY A 172 1.74 -0.93 16.69
N ILE A 173 2.25 -1.12 15.46
CA ILE A 173 2.84 -2.41 15.03
C ILE A 173 4.18 -2.61 15.74
N ALA A 174 4.29 -3.72 16.47
CA ALA A 174 5.51 -4.06 17.18
C ALA A 174 6.53 -4.78 16.28
N SER A 175 7.80 -4.77 16.71
CA SER A 175 8.90 -5.51 16.07
C SER A 175 9.11 -5.13 14.60
N LEU A 176 9.02 -3.84 14.29
CA LEU A 176 9.24 -3.31 12.94
C LEU A 176 10.69 -3.61 12.51
N PRO A 177 10.92 -4.22 11.33
CA PRO A 177 12.26 -4.51 10.82
C PRO A 177 13.11 -3.26 10.66
N ALA A 178 14.43 -3.42 10.84
CA ALA A 178 15.37 -2.32 10.79
C ALA A 178 15.63 -1.80 9.37
N ASP A 179 15.55 -2.68 8.37
CA ASP A 179 15.86 -2.37 6.98
C ASP A 179 14.98 -3.15 5.99
N ILE A 180 15.10 -2.80 4.71
CA ILE A 180 14.36 -3.43 3.59
C ILE A 180 14.64 -4.93 3.49
N GLY A 181 15.89 -5.35 3.73
CA GLY A 181 16.30 -6.76 3.66
C GLY A 181 15.63 -7.60 4.74
N ALA A 182 15.64 -7.12 5.98
CA ALA A 182 14.95 -7.75 7.10
C ALA A 182 13.44 -7.82 6.87
N PHE A 183 12.84 -6.75 6.30
CA PHE A 183 11.42 -6.72 5.98
C PHE A 183 11.06 -7.74 4.89
N ARG A 184 11.90 -7.84 3.85
CA ARG A 184 11.74 -8.83 2.78
C ARG A 184 11.88 -10.26 3.30
N SER A 185 12.86 -10.51 4.16
CA SER A 185 13.06 -11.82 4.79
C SER A 185 11.84 -12.23 5.62
N PHE A 186 11.29 -11.29 6.40
CA PHE A 186 10.06 -11.52 7.15
C PHE A 186 8.89 -11.84 6.20
N MET A 187 8.67 -11.04 5.16
CA MET A 187 7.57 -11.24 4.20
C MET A 187 7.63 -12.61 3.56
N ILE A 188 8.79 -13.03 3.06
CA ILE A 188 8.98 -14.35 2.43
C ILE A 188 8.72 -15.49 3.42
N ALA A 189 9.25 -15.40 4.64
CA ALA A 189 9.04 -16.41 5.67
C ALA A 189 7.56 -16.50 6.09
N PHE A 190 6.89 -15.36 6.20
CA PHE A 190 5.48 -15.28 6.54
C PHE A 190 4.61 -15.90 5.44
N GLU A 191 4.82 -15.56 4.18
CA GLU A 191 4.09 -16.13 3.04
C GLU A 191 4.24 -17.64 2.99
N LYS A 192 5.47 -18.14 3.11
CA LYS A 192 5.75 -19.59 3.14
C LYS A 192 5.01 -20.31 4.26
N LYS A 193 4.83 -19.67 5.40
CA LYS A 193 4.19 -20.26 6.59
C LYS A 193 2.67 -20.10 6.60
N ARG A 194 2.15 -19.00 6.04
CA ARG A 194 0.77 -18.55 6.29
C ARG A 194 -0.12 -18.58 5.05
N PHE A 195 0.46 -18.59 3.84
CA PHE A 195 -0.35 -18.77 2.64
C PHE A 195 -0.95 -20.16 2.62
N ALA A 196 -2.26 -20.21 2.53
CA ALA A 196 -3.00 -21.48 2.45
C ALA A 196 -4.34 -21.23 1.78
N LYS A 197 -4.84 -22.24 1.06
CA LYS A 197 -6.20 -22.18 0.48
C LYS A 197 -7.25 -22.08 1.57
N ALA A 198 -8.14 -21.10 1.44
CA ALA A 198 -9.34 -20.98 2.26
C ALA A 198 -10.48 -20.41 1.40
N PRO A 199 -11.74 -20.79 1.66
CA PRO A 199 -12.89 -20.23 0.93
C PRO A 199 -12.96 -18.70 1.03
N SER A 200 -12.61 -18.13 2.18
CA SER A 200 -12.57 -16.69 2.44
C SER A 200 -11.61 -15.95 1.52
N ASN A 201 -10.48 -16.57 1.11
CA ASN A 201 -9.52 -15.92 0.23
C ASN A 201 -10.17 -15.50 -1.09
N ARG A 202 -10.85 -16.44 -1.72
CA ARG A 202 -11.56 -16.16 -2.98
C ARG A 202 -12.80 -15.29 -2.78
N ALA A 203 -13.50 -15.45 -1.66
CA ALA A 203 -14.69 -14.67 -1.33
C ALA A 203 -14.39 -13.16 -1.23
N VAL A 204 -13.20 -12.77 -0.76
CA VAL A 204 -12.78 -11.36 -0.70
C VAL A 204 -12.01 -10.92 -1.95
N ALA A 205 -11.21 -11.80 -2.56
CA ALA A 205 -10.41 -11.45 -3.75
C ALA A 205 -11.28 -11.23 -4.99
N GLN A 206 -12.27 -12.08 -5.24
CA GLN A 206 -13.07 -12.02 -6.46
C GLN A 206 -13.86 -10.71 -6.60
N PRO A 207 -14.63 -10.24 -5.60
CA PRO A 207 -15.32 -8.95 -5.70
C PRO A 207 -14.35 -7.78 -5.88
N THR A 208 -13.17 -7.85 -5.25
CA THR A 208 -12.14 -6.82 -5.40
C THR A 208 -11.58 -6.77 -6.82
N ILE A 209 -11.24 -7.92 -7.41
CA ILE A 209 -10.76 -7.98 -8.80
C ILE A 209 -11.84 -7.51 -9.76
N ASP A 210 -13.09 -7.91 -9.56
CA ASP A 210 -14.21 -7.51 -10.40
C ASP A 210 -14.46 -5.99 -10.33
N LEU A 211 -14.33 -5.39 -9.14
CA LEU A 211 -14.37 -3.95 -8.98
C LEU A 211 -13.26 -3.26 -9.77
N LEU A 212 -12.03 -3.76 -9.68
CA LEU A 212 -10.90 -3.19 -10.43
C LEU A 212 -11.12 -3.31 -11.93
N LEU A 213 -11.57 -4.47 -12.43
CA LEU A 213 -11.92 -4.65 -13.84
C LEU A 213 -13.02 -3.68 -14.29
N HIS A 214 -14.04 -3.48 -13.45
CA HIS A 214 -15.10 -2.50 -13.71
C HIS A 214 -14.56 -1.06 -13.80
N GLN A 215 -13.62 -0.68 -12.95
CA GLN A 215 -12.98 0.64 -12.99
C GLN A 215 -12.19 0.88 -14.29
N TYR A 216 -11.71 -0.20 -14.94
CA TYR A 216 -11.07 -0.17 -16.27
C TYR A 216 -12.04 -0.37 -17.42
N PHE A 217 -13.35 -0.21 -17.19
CA PHE A 217 -14.39 -0.36 -18.21
C PHE A 217 -14.42 -1.73 -18.88
N VAL A 218 -13.90 -2.77 -18.21
CA VAL A 218 -14.02 -4.14 -18.71
C VAL A 218 -15.48 -4.59 -18.60
N PRO A 219 -16.12 -5.04 -19.68
CA PRO A 219 -17.48 -5.52 -19.63
C PRO A 219 -17.63 -6.75 -18.72
N PRO A 220 -18.73 -6.91 -17.96
CA PRO A 220 -18.90 -8.01 -17.01
C PRO A 220 -18.74 -9.42 -17.61
N PHE A 221 -19.13 -9.64 -18.87
CA PHE A 221 -18.97 -10.93 -19.54
C PHE A 221 -17.49 -11.31 -19.78
N LEU A 222 -16.56 -10.35 -19.73
CA LEU A 222 -15.11 -10.57 -19.83
C LEU A 222 -14.41 -10.73 -18.48
N TYR A 223 -15.13 -10.61 -17.35
CA TYR A 223 -14.50 -10.75 -16.01
C TYR A 223 -13.79 -12.08 -15.80
N PRO A 224 -14.29 -13.25 -16.26
CA PRO A 224 -13.53 -14.50 -16.13
C PRO A 224 -12.15 -14.43 -16.82
N ALA A 225 -12.08 -13.87 -18.02
CA ALA A 225 -10.83 -13.66 -18.74
C ALA A 225 -9.95 -12.61 -18.04
N GLY A 226 -10.53 -11.51 -17.59
CA GLY A 226 -9.86 -10.46 -16.84
C GLY A 226 -9.24 -10.96 -15.54
N ARG A 227 -9.95 -11.79 -14.78
CA ARG A 227 -9.40 -12.45 -13.57
C ARG A 227 -8.21 -13.33 -13.92
N THR A 228 -8.30 -14.11 -14.99
CA THR A 228 -7.20 -14.97 -15.44
C THR A 228 -5.98 -14.14 -15.85
N PHE A 229 -6.20 -12.99 -16.49
CA PHE A 229 -5.13 -12.02 -16.82
C PHE A 229 -4.47 -11.46 -15.54
N VAL A 230 -5.24 -11.04 -14.54
CA VAL A 230 -4.71 -10.57 -13.25
C VAL A 230 -3.89 -11.67 -12.58
N MET A 231 -4.39 -12.91 -12.56
CA MET A 231 -3.67 -14.06 -12.00
C MET A 231 -2.37 -14.37 -12.78
N ALA A 232 -2.30 -14.05 -14.07
CA ALA A 232 -1.09 -14.25 -14.86
C ALA A 232 0.07 -13.30 -14.42
N LEU A 233 -0.22 -12.19 -13.79
CA LEU A 233 0.77 -11.26 -13.20
C LEU A 233 1.19 -11.69 -11.78
N CYS A 234 0.39 -12.52 -11.11
CA CYS A 234 0.64 -12.98 -9.75
C CYS A 234 1.64 -14.15 -9.68
N PRO A 235 2.45 -14.25 -8.60
CA PRO A 235 3.27 -15.43 -8.35
C PRO A 235 2.43 -16.70 -8.23
N PRO A 236 2.95 -17.88 -8.63
CA PRO A 236 2.20 -19.14 -8.59
C PRO A 236 1.62 -19.49 -7.21
N HIS A 237 2.40 -19.33 -6.15
CA HIS A 237 1.97 -19.62 -4.77
C HIS A 237 0.81 -18.70 -4.31
N LEU A 238 0.79 -17.45 -4.76
CA LEU A 238 -0.34 -16.55 -4.49
C LEU A 238 -1.60 -17.00 -5.22
N VAL A 239 -1.50 -17.34 -6.51
CA VAL A 239 -2.64 -17.84 -7.32
C VAL A 239 -3.23 -19.10 -6.68
N GLU A 240 -2.37 -20.01 -6.24
CA GLU A 240 -2.78 -21.23 -5.56
C GLU A 240 -3.51 -20.93 -4.24
N ALA A 241 -2.94 -20.08 -3.38
CA ALA A 241 -3.53 -19.71 -2.09
C ALA A 241 -4.90 -19.02 -2.28
N LEU A 242 -5.05 -18.16 -3.29
CA LEU A 242 -6.31 -17.50 -3.62
C LEU A 242 -7.38 -18.48 -4.21
N GLY A 243 -7.01 -19.71 -4.51
CA GLY A 243 -7.93 -20.72 -5.05
C GLY A 243 -8.32 -20.49 -6.52
N TYR A 244 -7.46 -19.82 -7.29
CA TYR A 244 -7.66 -19.68 -8.73
C TYR A 244 -6.89 -20.77 -9.51
N PRO A 245 -7.39 -21.15 -10.70
CA PRO A 245 -6.65 -22.04 -11.59
C PRO A 245 -5.35 -21.34 -12.05
N ALA A 246 -4.29 -22.12 -12.17
CA ALA A 246 -3.02 -21.62 -12.67
C ALA A 246 -3.14 -21.15 -14.13
N PRO A 247 -2.83 -19.91 -14.46
CA PRO A 247 -2.80 -19.44 -15.82
C PRO A 247 -1.75 -20.19 -16.65
N SER A 248 -2.03 -20.41 -17.94
CA SER A 248 -1.08 -21.07 -18.84
C SER A 248 0.24 -20.28 -18.92
N SER A 249 1.35 -21.00 -19.17
CA SER A 249 2.66 -20.39 -19.37
C SER A 249 2.67 -19.39 -20.53
N THR A 250 1.90 -19.69 -21.58
CA THR A 250 1.74 -18.78 -22.72
C THR A 250 1.07 -17.47 -22.31
N LEU A 251 -0.04 -17.54 -21.56
CA LEU A 251 -0.71 -16.33 -21.08
C LEU A 251 0.20 -15.51 -20.16
N ARG A 252 0.94 -16.15 -19.25
CA ARG A 252 1.93 -15.45 -18.42
C ARG A 252 2.95 -14.70 -19.25
N ARG A 253 3.54 -15.34 -20.26
CA ARG A 253 4.52 -14.72 -21.18
C ARG A 253 3.92 -13.53 -21.94
N ILE A 254 2.70 -13.68 -22.47
CA ILE A 254 1.99 -12.60 -23.17
C ILE A 254 1.75 -11.41 -22.23
N THR A 255 1.22 -11.67 -21.04
CA THR A 255 0.92 -10.64 -20.06
C THR A 255 2.17 -9.91 -19.59
N GLU A 256 3.22 -10.66 -19.24
CA GLU A 256 4.51 -10.06 -18.89
C GLU A 256 5.14 -9.29 -20.06
N GLY A 257 5.04 -9.83 -21.29
CA GLY A 257 5.49 -9.16 -22.51
C GLY A 257 4.78 -7.82 -22.74
N ALA A 258 3.46 -7.79 -22.55
CA ALA A 258 2.67 -6.56 -22.66
C ALA A 258 3.09 -5.51 -21.62
N MET A 259 3.35 -5.93 -20.38
CA MET A 259 3.83 -5.03 -19.32
C MET A 259 5.25 -4.52 -19.58
N ARG A 260 6.13 -5.37 -20.12
CA ARG A 260 7.48 -4.96 -20.54
C ARG A 260 7.45 -4.00 -21.74
N LEU A 261 6.54 -4.23 -22.69
CA LEU A 261 6.32 -3.29 -23.82
C LEU A 261 5.81 -1.94 -23.30
N ARG A 262 4.83 -1.94 -22.39
CA ARG A 262 4.41 -0.71 -21.70
C ARG A 262 5.60 0.02 -21.06
N ARG A 263 6.45 -0.71 -20.31
CA ARG A 263 7.68 -0.15 -19.72
C ARG A 263 8.60 0.50 -20.77
N ALA A 264 8.82 -0.17 -21.88
CA ALA A 264 9.64 0.35 -22.97
C ALA A 264 9.06 1.64 -23.56
N ILE A 265 7.74 1.69 -23.81
CA ILE A 265 7.05 2.88 -24.30
C ILE A 265 7.16 4.03 -23.30
N LEU A 266 6.94 3.78 -22.01
CA LEU A 266 7.01 4.80 -20.97
C LEU A 266 8.39 5.46 -20.87
N ARG A 267 9.47 4.76 -21.23
CA ARG A 267 10.83 5.32 -21.22
C ARG A 267 11.01 6.45 -22.25
N TRP A 268 10.23 6.44 -23.32
CA TRP A 268 10.28 7.45 -24.39
C TRP A 268 9.34 8.63 -24.14
N LEU A 269 8.38 8.48 -23.23
CA LEU A 269 7.45 9.54 -22.91
C LEU A 269 8.05 10.50 -21.86
N PRO A 270 7.70 11.79 -21.85
CA PRO A 270 8.12 12.70 -20.80
C PRO A 270 7.58 12.26 -19.43
N GLU A 271 8.30 12.61 -18.37
CA GLU A 271 7.78 12.40 -17.00
C GLU A 271 6.65 13.37 -16.70
N ASN A 272 5.69 12.91 -15.90
CA ASN A 272 4.65 13.80 -15.40
C ASN A 272 5.30 14.89 -14.53
N ALA A 273 5.04 16.13 -14.86
CA ALA A 273 5.46 17.28 -14.06
C ALA A 273 4.41 17.70 -13.02
N ARG A 274 3.19 17.21 -13.15
CA ARG A 274 2.04 17.57 -12.29
C ARG A 274 1.58 16.38 -11.47
N PRO A 275 1.14 16.61 -10.22
CA PRO A 275 0.58 15.57 -9.40
C PRO A 275 -0.66 14.94 -10.06
N THR A 276 -0.75 13.62 -9.99
CA THR A 276 -1.90 12.83 -10.42
C THR A 276 -2.66 12.34 -9.18
N TYR A 277 -3.93 12.67 -9.09
CA TYR A 277 -4.82 12.21 -8.03
C TYR A 277 -5.88 11.28 -8.60
N PHE A 278 -5.94 10.06 -8.10
CA PHE A 278 -7.01 9.13 -8.46
C PHE A 278 -8.32 9.59 -7.82
N PRO A 279 -9.46 9.44 -8.53
CA PRO A 279 -10.76 9.91 -8.06
C PRO A 279 -11.39 8.96 -7.02
N PHE A 280 -10.60 8.52 -6.02
CA PHE A 280 -11.11 7.71 -4.92
C PHE A 280 -12.24 8.41 -4.19
N GLY A 281 -13.27 7.65 -3.83
CA GLY A 281 -14.40 8.16 -3.09
C GLY A 281 -15.39 9.01 -3.90
N LYS A 282 -15.08 9.40 -5.14
CA LYS A 282 -15.95 10.30 -5.93
C LYS A 282 -17.36 9.74 -6.14
N ARG A 283 -17.50 8.42 -6.26
CA ARG A 283 -18.80 7.75 -6.38
C ARG A 283 -19.42 7.42 -5.02
N THR A 284 -18.58 7.07 -4.06
CA THR A 284 -19.00 6.69 -2.70
C THR A 284 -19.42 7.90 -1.88
N TYR A 285 -18.74 9.03 -2.08
CA TYR A 285 -18.92 10.28 -1.34
C TYR A 285 -19.00 11.47 -2.30
N PRO A 286 -20.08 11.61 -3.05
CA PRO A 286 -20.21 12.65 -4.10
C PRO A 286 -20.16 14.08 -3.53
N GLU A 287 -20.60 14.27 -2.28
CA GLU A 287 -20.60 15.56 -1.57
C GLU A 287 -19.37 15.77 -0.68
N GLY A 288 -18.39 14.84 -0.72
CA GLY A 288 -17.23 14.85 0.16
C GLY A 288 -17.38 13.89 1.33
N TYR A 289 -16.36 13.83 2.18
CA TYR A 289 -16.33 12.92 3.34
C TYR A 289 -15.63 13.56 4.54
N ASN A 290 -16.02 13.11 5.72
CA ASN A 290 -15.28 13.33 6.96
C ASN A 290 -14.40 12.12 7.23
N ILE A 291 -13.16 12.35 7.68
CA ILE A 291 -12.20 11.26 7.96
C ILE A 291 -12.77 10.27 8.99
N GLU A 292 -13.49 10.76 9.96
CA GLU A 292 -14.11 9.98 11.05
C GLU A 292 -15.25 9.07 10.56
N GLU A 293 -15.81 9.34 9.39
CA GLU A 293 -16.93 8.56 8.81
C GLU A 293 -16.42 7.48 7.84
N LEU A 294 -15.14 7.53 7.44
CA LEU A 294 -14.56 6.50 6.59
C LEU A 294 -14.54 5.15 7.33
N GLY A 295 -14.77 4.08 6.58
CA GLY A 295 -14.73 2.70 7.10
C GLY A 295 -16.09 2.15 7.51
N THR A 296 -16.05 0.96 8.11
CA THR A 296 -17.23 0.12 8.34
C THR A 296 -18.12 0.59 9.49
N PHE A 297 -17.52 1.13 10.54
CA PHE A 297 -18.23 1.48 11.76
C PHE A 297 -18.21 2.99 11.97
N ARG A 298 -19.36 3.57 12.31
CA ARG A 298 -19.38 4.97 12.78
C ARG A 298 -18.64 5.04 14.13
N LEU A 299 -17.87 6.11 14.33
CA LEU A 299 -17.39 6.45 15.67
C LEU A 299 -18.61 6.57 16.58
N LYS A 300 -18.58 5.97 17.78
CA LYS A 300 -19.50 6.33 18.84
C LYS A 300 -19.25 7.82 19.08
N ARG A 301 -20.22 8.69 18.83
CA ARG A 301 -20.17 10.06 19.34
C ARG A 301 -19.91 9.93 20.82
N GLY A 302 -18.85 10.55 21.31
CA GLY A 302 -18.60 10.66 22.73
C GLY A 302 -19.88 11.14 23.39
N ALA A 303 -20.24 10.54 24.51
CA ALA A 303 -21.32 11.05 25.32
C ALA A 303 -21.13 12.57 25.45
N GLU A 304 -22.10 13.33 24.98
CA GLU A 304 -22.18 14.75 25.24
C GLU A 304 -21.88 14.93 26.74
N GLN A 305 -20.89 15.75 27.03
CA GLN A 305 -20.67 16.22 28.37
C GLN A 305 -22.00 16.87 28.80
N VAL A 306 -22.74 16.13 29.63
CA VAL A 306 -23.86 16.69 30.37
C VAL A 306 -23.24 17.64 31.38
N GLU A 307 -23.61 18.89 31.28
CA GLU A 307 -23.31 19.98 32.19
C GLU A 307 -23.56 19.59 33.67
#